data_d83d9b28fa7f39320c1d86f4b63679f1
#
_entry.id   d83d9b28fa7f39320c1d86f4b63679f1
#
_cell.length_a   1.000
_cell.length_b   1.000
_cell.length_c   1.000
_cell.angle_alpha   90.00
_cell.angle_beta   90.00
_cell.angle_gamma   90.00
#
_symmetry.space_group_name_H-M   'P 1'
#
loop_
_entity.id
_entity.type
_entity.pdbx_description
1 polymer ?
#
loop_
_entity_poly.entity_id
_entity_poly.type
_entity_poly.pdbx_seq_one_letter_code
_entity_poly.pdbx_strand_id
1 'polypeptide(L)'
;MNKKTERKENLRLIIDTLRLSGPLAQARLKESCSLQASTVSYLVNDLRMCNLVVDIGKEDTQGRVGKPGNTISLNNEKAQFLGVYVEDDCLHAYLIGIDGKTLGYEYVEYTPSDVEKMIFAII
;
A
#
# COMPACT_ATOMS: atom_id res chain seq x y z
N MET A 1 22.48 15.10 -1.45
CA MET A 1 21.62 14.05 -0.85
C MET A 1 22.29 12.69 -1.06
N ASN A 2 22.25 11.80 -0.07
CA ASN A 2 22.85 10.49 -0.19
C ASN A 2 21.98 9.60 -1.12
N LYS A 3 22.59 8.84 -2.04
CA LYS A 3 21.89 7.91 -2.96
C LYS A 3 20.88 6.97 -2.27
N LYS A 4 21.19 6.56 -1.04
CA LYS A 4 20.30 5.71 -0.24
C LYS A 4 19.01 6.45 0.20
N THR A 5 19.14 7.72 0.56
CA THR A 5 18.01 8.59 0.94
C THR A 5 17.14 8.88 -0.27
N GLU A 6 17.73 9.25 -1.39
CA GLU A 6 17.03 9.49 -2.66
C GLU A 6 16.24 8.26 -3.13
N ARG A 7 16.85 7.06 -3.07
CA ARG A 7 16.14 5.81 -3.41
C ARG A 7 14.93 5.58 -2.51
N LYS A 8 15.05 5.82 -1.20
CA LYS A 8 13.94 5.65 -0.24
C LYS A 8 12.80 6.63 -0.53
N GLU A 9 13.13 7.88 -0.83
CA GLU A 9 12.14 8.90 -1.18
C GLU A 9 11.42 8.56 -2.49
N ASN A 10 12.13 8.11 -3.50
CA ASN A 10 11.56 7.70 -4.78
C ASN A 10 10.66 6.46 -4.64
N LEU A 11 11.04 5.46 -3.82
CA LEU A 11 10.19 4.32 -3.50
C LEU A 11 8.90 4.75 -2.81
N ARG A 12 9.01 5.64 -1.81
CA ARG A 12 7.84 6.19 -1.12
C ARG A 12 6.92 6.93 -2.09
N LEU A 13 7.48 7.75 -2.97
CA LEU A 13 6.71 8.50 -3.97
C LEU A 13 5.92 7.56 -4.90
N ILE A 14 6.52 6.45 -5.36
CA ILE A 14 5.85 5.44 -6.18
C ILE A 14 4.69 4.78 -5.40
N ILE A 15 4.93 4.37 -4.16
CA ILE A 15 3.91 3.74 -3.31
C ILE A 15 2.77 4.72 -3.03
N ASP A 16 3.07 5.95 -2.66
CA ASP A 16 2.06 6.98 -2.39
C ASP A 16 1.24 7.32 -3.65
N THR A 17 1.88 7.36 -4.81
CA THR A 17 1.20 7.57 -6.10
C THR A 17 0.22 6.43 -6.40
N LEU A 18 0.65 5.17 -6.25
CA LEU A 18 -0.22 4.01 -6.44
C LEU A 18 -1.36 3.96 -5.40
N ARG A 19 -1.09 4.38 -4.17
CA ARG A 19 -2.11 4.43 -3.11
C ARG A 19 -3.19 5.47 -3.41
N LEU A 20 -2.81 6.64 -3.90
CA LEU A 20 -3.73 7.76 -4.15
C LEU A 20 -4.47 7.62 -5.48
N SER A 21 -3.80 7.14 -6.51
CA SER A 21 -4.35 7.05 -7.87
C SER A 21 -4.94 5.68 -8.20
N GLY A 22 -4.68 4.65 -7.37
CA GLY A 22 -4.99 3.26 -7.68
C GLY A 22 -3.98 2.65 -8.67
N PRO A 23 -4.35 1.54 -9.31
CA PRO A 23 -3.48 0.85 -10.25
C PRO A 23 -3.10 1.73 -11.46
N LEU A 24 -1.81 1.73 -11.83
CA LEU A 24 -1.28 2.54 -12.92
C LEU A 24 -0.31 1.74 -13.80
N ALA A 25 -0.27 2.07 -15.10
CA ALA A 25 0.81 1.62 -15.97
C ALA A 25 2.14 2.34 -15.63
N GLN A 26 3.30 1.70 -15.87
CA GLN A 26 4.61 2.29 -15.58
C GLN A 26 4.84 3.63 -16.26
N ALA A 27 4.32 3.82 -17.48
CA ALA A 27 4.40 5.09 -18.19
C ALA A 27 3.69 6.22 -17.42
N ARG A 28 2.53 5.92 -16.83
CA ARG A 28 1.79 6.86 -15.99
C ARG A 28 2.49 7.15 -14.68
N LEU A 29 3.09 6.12 -14.04
CA LEU A 29 3.91 6.31 -12.84
C LEU A 29 5.07 7.26 -13.09
N LYS A 30 5.78 7.09 -14.23
CA LYS A 30 6.86 7.99 -14.64
C LYS A 30 6.37 9.45 -14.70
N GLU A 31 5.24 9.69 -15.35
CA GLU A 31 4.67 11.03 -15.50
C GLU A 31 4.23 11.61 -14.14
N SER A 32 3.49 10.83 -13.34
CA SER A 32 2.96 11.27 -12.05
C SER A 32 4.05 11.53 -11.01
N CYS A 33 5.13 10.74 -11.02
CA CYS A 33 6.25 10.89 -10.09
C CYS A 33 7.32 11.86 -10.61
N SER A 34 7.26 12.33 -11.86
CA SER A 34 8.31 13.12 -12.51
C SER A 34 9.70 12.45 -12.44
N LEU A 35 9.73 11.11 -12.49
CA LEU A 35 10.95 10.30 -12.45
C LEU A 35 11.35 9.84 -13.86
N GLN A 36 12.63 9.52 -14.04
CA GLN A 36 13.11 8.91 -15.28
C GLN A 36 12.55 7.48 -15.44
N ALA A 37 12.27 7.06 -16.67
CA ALA A 37 11.73 5.74 -16.98
C ALA A 37 12.60 4.58 -16.43
N SER A 38 13.92 4.71 -16.52
CA SER A 38 14.88 3.74 -15.96
C SER A 38 14.77 3.63 -14.44
N THR A 39 14.60 4.76 -13.75
CA THR A 39 14.44 4.80 -12.28
C THR A 39 13.13 4.14 -11.88
N VAL A 40 12.02 4.47 -12.53
CA VAL A 40 10.71 3.84 -12.26
C VAL A 40 10.77 2.34 -12.50
N SER A 41 11.34 1.92 -13.65
CA SER A 41 11.46 0.49 -13.99
C SER A 41 12.28 -0.28 -12.96
N TYR A 42 13.41 0.27 -12.53
CA TYR A 42 14.26 -0.32 -11.49
C TYR A 42 13.51 -0.44 -10.15
N LEU A 43 12.91 0.64 -9.67
CA LEU A 43 12.22 0.66 -8.38
C LEU A 43 10.95 -0.20 -8.36
N VAL A 44 10.19 -0.22 -9.45
CA VAL A 44 9.03 -1.10 -9.59
C VAL A 44 9.46 -2.57 -9.58
N ASN A 45 10.59 -2.90 -10.22
CA ASN A 45 11.12 -4.25 -10.17
C ASN A 45 11.53 -4.65 -8.74
N ASP A 46 12.15 -3.77 -7.97
CA ASP A 46 12.44 -4.00 -6.56
C ASP A 46 11.16 -4.27 -5.74
N LEU A 47 10.10 -3.46 -5.95
CA LEU A 47 8.81 -3.67 -5.29
C LEU A 47 8.17 -5.00 -5.70
N ARG A 48 8.33 -5.43 -6.97
CA ARG A 48 7.87 -6.73 -7.47
C ARG A 48 8.61 -7.89 -6.80
N MET A 49 9.92 -7.79 -6.68
CA MET A 49 10.74 -8.81 -6.01
C MET A 49 10.36 -8.98 -4.53
N CYS A 50 9.88 -7.92 -3.88
CA CYS A 50 9.35 -7.97 -2.52
C CYS A 50 7.86 -8.35 -2.46
N ASN A 51 7.20 -8.60 -3.59
CA ASN A 51 5.75 -8.81 -3.71
C ASN A 51 4.88 -7.66 -3.18
N LEU A 52 5.41 -6.45 -3.07
CA LEU A 52 4.65 -5.27 -2.64
C LEU A 52 3.78 -4.68 -3.75
N VAL A 53 4.09 -5.00 -5.00
CA VAL A 53 3.26 -4.70 -6.17
C VAL A 53 3.04 -5.96 -7.00
N VAL A 54 1.91 -5.99 -7.71
CA VAL A 54 1.53 -7.05 -8.63
C VAL A 54 1.10 -6.46 -9.97
N ASP A 55 1.29 -7.22 -11.05
CA ASP A 55 0.76 -6.88 -12.36
C ASP A 55 -0.69 -7.40 -12.47
N ILE A 56 -1.65 -6.52 -12.75
CA ILE A 56 -3.08 -6.85 -12.82
C ILE A 56 -3.65 -6.86 -14.24
N GLY A 57 -2.79 -6.89 -15.24
CA GLY A 57 -3.18 -6.93 -16.65
C GLY A 57 -2.70 -5.74 -17.46
N LYS A 58 -3.23 -5.61 -18.67
CA LYS A 58 -2.89 -4.53 -19.58
C LYS A 58 -3.86 -3.36 -19.40
N GLU A 59 -3.33 -2.14 -19.50
CA GLU A 59 -4.15 -0.93 -19.53
C GLU A 59 -5.09 -0.99 -20.75
N ASP A 60 -6.38 -0.71 -20.55
CA ASP A 60 -7.31 -0.50 -21.64
C ASP A 60 -6.98 0.85 -22.30
N THR A 61 -6.43 0.80 -23.49
CA THR A 61 -5.92 1.99 -24.19
C THR A 61 -7.00 2.85 -24.81
N GLN A 62 -8.29 2.45 -24.77
CA GLN A 62 -9.43 3.20 -25.28
C GLN A 62 -9.09 4.06 -26.54
N GLY A 63 -8.51 3.44 -27.57
CA GLY A 63 -8.18 4.10 -28.82
C GLY A 63 -6.88 4.93 -28.85
N ARG A 64 -6.04 4.91 -27.81
CA ARG A 64 -4.71 5.53 -27.85
C ARG A 64 -3.72 4.67 -28.62
N VAL A 65 -2.90 5.32 -29.46
CA VAL A 65 -1.85 4.66 -30.23
C VAL A 65 -0.70 4.29 -29.29
N GLY A 66 -0.39 3.00 -29.20
CA GLY A 66 0.72 2.48 -28.42
C GLY A 66 0.48 1.06 -27.91
N LYS A 67 1.56 0.36 -27.56
CA LYS A 67 1.46 -0.97 -26.93
C LYS A 67 0.93 -0.80 -25.50
N PRO A 68 -0.17 -1.51 -25.12
CA PRO A 68 -0.69 -1.45 -23.75
C PRO A 68 0.39 -1.82 -22.74
N GLY A 69 0.64 -0.94 -21.78
CA GLY A 69 1.56 -1.23 -20.67
C GLY A 69 0.90 -2.14 -19.62
N ASN A 70 1.71 -2.91 -18.92
CA ASN A 70 1.22 -3.66 -17.76
C ASN A 70 0.84 -2.67 -16.66
N THR A 71 -0.38 -2.83 -16.15
CA THR A 71 -0.90 -2.08 -15.01
C THR A 71 -0.40 -2.71 -13.71
N ILE A 72 0.12 -1.89 -12.82
CA ILE A 72 0.69 -2.28 -11.55
C ILE A 72 -0.25 -1.83 -10.43
N SER A 73 -0.47 -2.71 -9.47
CA SER A 73 -1.25 -2.44 -8.25
C SER A 73 -0.42 -2.73 -7.01
N LEU A 74 -0.73 -2.05 -5.90
CA LEU A 74 -0.25 -2.43 -4.58
C LEU A 74 -0.86 -3.78 -4.16
N ASN A 75 -0.08 -4.61 -3.48
CA ASN A 75 -0.48 -5.94 -3.07
C ASN A 75 -0.93 -5.95 -1.60
N ASN A 76 -2.23 -5.87 -1.36
CA ASN A 76 -2.83 -5.90 -0.03
C ASN A 76 -2.66 -7.25 0.69
N GLU A 77 -2.38 -8.35 -0.03
CA GLU A 77 -2.11 -9.64 0.59
C GLU A 77 -0.73 -9.68 1.24
N LYS A 78 0.21 -8.89 0.72
CA LYS A 78 1.61 -8.90 1.21
C LYS A 78 1.82 -7.99 2.40
N ALA A 79 1.15 -6.83 2.44
CA ALA A 79 1.33 -5.85 3.50
C ALA A 79 -0.02 -5.29 3.95
N GLN A 80 -0.27 -5.41 5.24
CA GLN A 80 -1.48 -4.94 5.91
C GLN A 80 -1.09 -4.28 7.23
N PHE A 81 -1.94 -3.38 7.70
CA PHE A 81 -1.77 -2.68 8.97
C PHE A 81 -2.99 -2.91 9.84
N LEU A 82 -2.77 -3.16 11.12
CA LEU A 82 -3.82 -3.20 12.12
C LEU A 82 -3.84 -1.85 12.85
N GLY A 83 -4.93 -1.12 12.66
CA GLY A 83 -5.23 0.08 13.43
C GLY A 83 -6.20 -0.27 14.56
N VAL A 84 -5.87 0.13 15.79
CA VAL A 84 -6.73 -0.09 16.95
C VAL A 84 -7.01 1.25 17.61
N TYR A 85 -8.28 1.53 17.82
CA TYR A 85 -8.74 2.68 18.56
C TYR A 85 -9.51 2.19 19.80
N VAL A 86 -9.11 2.68 20.97
CA VAL A 86 -9.63 2.23 22.26
C VAL A 86 -10.41 3.37 22.89
N GLU A 87 -11.65 3.11 23.25
CA GLU A 87 -12.51 3.98 24.06
C GLU A 87 -12.65 3.40 25.49
N ASP A 88 -13.42 4.06 26.36
CA ASP A 88 -13.56 3.65 27.75
C ASP A 88 -14.23 2.27 27.92
N ASP A 89 -15.13 1.91 27.02
CA ASP A 89 -15.97 0.71 27.06
C ASP A 89 -15.95 -0.15 25.79
N CYS A 90 -15.19 0.29 24.79
CA CYS A 90 -15.12 -0.43 23.51
C CYS A 90 -13.79 -0.28 22.78
N LEU A 91 -13.57 -1.18 21.84
CA LEU A 91 -12.39 -1.24 21.00
C LEU A 91 -12.83 -1.37 19.54
N HIS A 92 -12.23 -0.55 18.69
CA HIS A 92 -12.39 -0.62 17.25
C HIS A 92 -11.09 -1.11 16.63
N ALA A 93 -11.16 -2.16 15.83
CA ALA A 93 -10.01 -2.70 15.10
C ALA A 93 -10.25 -2.60 13.58
N TYR A 94 -9.30 -2.02 12.89
CA TYR A 94 -9.33 -1.84 11.44
C TYR A 94 -8.17 -2.59 10.81
N LEU A 95 -8.47 -3.48 9.89
CA LEU A 95 -7.47 -4.05 9.00
C LEU A 95 -7.38 -3.16 7.75
N ILE A 96 -6.19 -2.61 7.49
CA ILE A 96 -5.96 -1.63 6.43
C ILE A 96 -4.92 -2.20 5.46
N GLY A 97 -5.25 -2.21 4.16
CA GLY A 97 -4.31 -2.61 3.12
C GLY A 97 -3.21 -1.58 2.90
N ILE A 98 -2.11 -1.99 2.25
CA ILE A 98 -1.03 -1.08 1.85
C ILE A 98 -1.53 0.05 0.92
N ASP A 99 -2.64 -0.16 0.22
CA ASP A 99 -3.31 0.85 -0.61
C ASP A 99 -4.13 1.87 0.20
N GLY A 100 -4.18 1.72 1.53
CA GLY A 100 -4.90 2.60 2.45
C GLY A 100 -6.40 2.28 2.59
N LYS A 101 -6.90 1.25 1.94
CA LYS A 101 -8.31 0.86 2.05
C LYS A 101 -8.55 -0.01 3.28
N THR A 102 -9.70 0.16 3.92
CA THR A 102 -10.15 -0.74 4.98
C THR A 102 -10.56 -2.08 4.38
N LEU A 103 -9.89 -3.14 4.80
CA LEU A 103 -10.13 -4.52 4.39
C LEU A 103 -11.05 -5.25 5.37
N GLY A 104 -11.06 -4.83 6.63
CA GLY A 104 -11.89 -5.39 7.67
C GLY A 104 -12.05 -4.43 8.83
N TYR A 105 -13.13 -4.61 9.58
CA TYR A 105 -13.45 -3.84 10.77
C TYR A 105 -14.13 -4.75 11.79
N GLU A 106 -13.68 -4.65 13.03
CA GLU A 106 -14.27 -5.33 14.18
C GLU A 106 -14.52 -4.31 15.30
N TYR A 107 -15.59 -4.52 16.03
CA TYR A 107 -15.98 -3.76 17.19
C TYR A 107 -16.19 -4.71 18.36
N VAL A 108 -15.59 -4.38 19.50
CA VAL A 108 -15.71 -5.19 20.71
C VAL A 108 -16.03 -4.29 21.90
N GLU A 109 -17.14 -4.56 22.56
CA GLU A 109 -17.42 -3.98 23.88
C GLU A 109 -16.65 -4.75 24.94
N TYR A 110 -16.14 -4.03 25.94
CA TYR A 110 -15.42 -4.64 27.06
C TYR A 110 -15.74 -3.92 28.38
N THR A 111 -15.53 -4.63 29.48
CA THR A 111 -15.59 -4.05 30.84
C THR A 111 -14.17 -3.81 31.37
N PRO A 112 -13.97 -2.92 32.36
CA PRO A 112 -12.66 -2.72 32.96
C PRO A 112 -11.99 -4.00 33.46
N SER A 113 -12.77 -4.98 33.93
CA SER A 113 -12.25 -6.29 34.35
C SER A 113 -11.72 -7.16 33.20
N ASP A 114 -12.22 -6.94 31.96
CA ASP A 114 -11.74 -7.64 30.78
C ASP A 114 -10.40 -7.11 30.33
N VAL A 115 -10.12 -5.81 30.51
CA VAL A 115 -8.82 -5.18 30.21
C VAL A 115 -7.72 -5.78 31.05
N GLU A 116 -7.94 -5.99 32.36
CA GLU A 116 -6.97 -6.66 33.23
C GLU A 116 -6.65 -8.07 32.75
N LYS A 117 -7.67 -8.85 32.37
CA LYS A 117 -7.48 -10.21 31.81
C LYS A 117 -6.73 -10.19 30.49
N MET A 118 -7.00 -9.22 29.61
CA MET A 118 -6.28 -9.06 28.35
C MET A 118 -4.82 -8.73 28.55
N ILE A 119 -4.48 -7.85 29.49
CA ILE A 119 -3.09 -7.49 29.82
C ILE A 119 -2.36 -8.72 30.35
N PHE A 120 -2.96 -9.51 31.25
CA PHE A 120 -2.34 -10.73 31.78
C PHE A 120 -2.22 -11.86 30.75
N ALA A 121 -3.02 -11.86 29.67
CA ALA A 121 -2.90 -12.84 28.61
C ALA A 121 -1.77 -12.54 27.60
N ILE A 122 -1.22 -11.32 27.62
CA ILE A 122 -0.16 -10.85 26.71
C ILE A 122 1.24 -10.97 27.37
N ILE A 123 1.30 -11.06 28.69
CA ILE A 123 2.54 -11.20 29.50
C ILE A 123 2.82 -12.69 29.75
#